data_9fa4316b6ff4e4fe4a9cde95376ac489
#
_entry.id   9fa4316b6ff4e4fe4a9cde95376ac489
#
_cell.length_a   1.000
_cell.length_b   1.000
_cell.length_c   1.000
_cell.angle_alpha   90.00
_cell.angle_beta   90.00
_cell.angle_gamma   90.00
#
_symmetry.space_group_name_H-M   'P 1'
#
loop_
_entity.id
_entity.type
_entity.pdbx_description
1 polymer ?
#
loop_
_entity_poly.entity_id
_entity_poly.type
_entity_poly.pdbx_seq_one_letter_code
_entity_poly.pdbx_strand_id
1 'polypeptide(L)'
;SDVYKRQVHKKGSVLVNRSYTQTVGDKEIRVSIPEEYYTEIYNYLNHIGKGKMSSEAQRYLDEGKIKSFTATKDIVKNYRYCCDHYFLHLPITINFKAKSDVAVNERTLAYIAKKEDIHIIGIDRGERNLLYISVVDVHGNIREQRSFNIVNGYDYQQKLKDREKSRDAARKNWEEIEKIKELKEGYLSMVIHYIAQLVVKYNAVVAMEDLNYGFKTGRFKVERQVYQKFETMLIEKLHYLVFKDREVCEEGGVLRGYQLTYIPESLKKVGKQCGFIFYVPAGYTSKIDPTTGFVNLFSFKNLTNRESRQDFVGKFDEIRYDRDKKMFEFSFDYNNYIKKGTILASTKWKVYTNGTRLKRIVVNGKYTSQSMEVELTDAMEKMLQRAGIEYHDGKDLKGQIVEKGIEAEIIDIFRLTVQMRNSRSESEDREYDRLISPVLNDKGEFFDTATADKTLPQDADANGAYCIALKGLYEVKQIKENWKENEQFPRNKLVQDNKTWFDFMQKKRYL
;
A
#
# COMPACT_ATOMS: atom_id res chain seq x y z
N SER A 1 9.68 -36.65 1.16
CA SER A 1 9.96 -38.06 1.56
C SER A 1 10.32 -38.20 3.04
N ASP A 2 10.72 -37.14 3.72
CA ASP A 2 11.11 -37.20 5.15
C ASP A 2 9.94 -37.24 6.14
N VAL A 3 8.74 -37.07 5.70
CA VAL A 3 7.54 -37.06 6.56
C VAL A 3 7.20 -38.44 7.11
N TYR A 4 7.61 -39.49 6.41
CA TYR A 4 7.25 -40.89 6.78
C TYR A 4 8.25 -41.61 7.70
N LYS A 5 9.36 -40.96 8.08
CA LYS A 5 10.41 -41.59 8.90
C LYS A 5 10.43 -41.14 10.36
N ARG A 6 9.44 -40.40 10.84
CA ARG A 6 9.37 -40.08 12.29
C ARG A 6 8.82 -41.26 13.06
N GLN A 7 9.70 -41.95 13.79
CA GLN A 7 9.26 -42.97 14.76
C GLN A 7 8.35 -42.33 15.79
N VAL A 8 7.18 -42.92 15.99
CA VAL A 8 6.24 -42.55 17.03
C VAL A 8 6.75 -43.09 18.34
N HIS A 9 7.09 -42.24 19.28
CA HIS A 9 7.54 -42.62 20.59
C HIS A 9 6.34 -42.72 21.55
N LYS A 10 6.15 -43.88 22.13
CA LYS A 10 5.13 -44.07 23.17
C LYS A 10 5.60 -43.43 24.50
N LYS A 11 4.65 -42.93 25.30
CA LYS A 11 4.93 -42.44 26.65
C LYS A 11 5.66 -43.53 27.46
N GLY A 12 6.76 -43.17 28.09
CA GLY A 12 7.61 -44.11 28.81
C GLY A 12 8.69 -44.80 27.97
N SER A 13 8.77 -44.55 26.64
CA SER A 13 9.86 -45.08 25.82
C SER A 13 11.18 -44.44 26.19
N VAL A 14 12.26 -45.24 26.13
CA VAL A 14 13.62 -44.73 26.25
C VAL A 14 14.04 -44.16 24.88
N LEU A 15 14.39 -42.89 24.87
CA LEU A 15 14.85 -42.19 23.65
C LEU A 15 16.36 -42.04 23.68
N VAL A 16 16.95 -42.06 22.50
CA VAL A 16 18.39 -41.95 22.28
C VAL A 16 18.65 -40.79 21.35
N ASN A 17 19.69 -40.02 21.60
CA ASN A 17 20.12 -38.99 20.66
C ASN A 17 20.62 -39.61 19.36
N ARG A 18 20.25 -39.05 18.20
CA ARG A 18 20.67 -39.52 16.88
C ARG A 18 22.09 -39.09 16.49
N SER A 19 22.72 -38.29 17.29
CA SER A 19 24.09 -37.82 17.04
C SER A 19 24.76 -37.46 18.37
N TYR A 20 26.07 -37.55 18.41
CA TYR A 20 26.92 -37.13 19.51
C TYR A 20 28.12 -36.35 19.02
N THR A 21 28.77 -35.61 19.89
CA THR A 21 30.00 -34.87 19.60
C THR A 21 31.20 -35.68 20.05
N GLN A 22 32.15 -35.92 19.15
CA GLN A 22 33.40 -36.58 19.43
C GLN A 22 34.56 -35.61 19.24
N THR A 23 35.51 -35.57 20.15
CA THR A 23 36.71 -34.77 20.06
C THR A 23 37.79 -35.57 19.38
N VAL A 24 38.27 -35.12 18.22
CA VAL A 24 39.36 -35.71 17.46
C VAL A 24 40.48 -34.65 17.32
N GLY A 25 41.54 -34.84 18.14
CA GLY A 25 42.54 -33.78 18.32
C GLY A 25 41.91 -32.56 18.99
N ASP A 26 42.14 -31.35 18.42
CA ASP A 26 41.59 -30.09 18.95
C ASP A 26 40.24 -29.72 18.31
N LYS A 27 39.61 -30.60 17.57
CA LYS A 27 38.34 -30.33 16.86
C LYS A 27 37.21 -31.17 17.39
N GLU A 28 36.06 -30.53 17.63
CA GLU A 28 34.80 -31.25 17.90
C GLU A 28 34.11 -31.59 16.58
N ILE A 29 33.86 -32.89 16.37
CA ILE A 29 33.16 -33.41 15.20
C ILE A 29 31.83 -34.01 15.63
N ARG A 30 30.74 -33.64 14.96
CA ARG A 30 29.41 -34.21 15.17
C ARG A 30 29.30 -35.53 14.40
N VAL A 31 29.16 -36.63 15.11
CA VAL A 31 28.95 -37.98 14.56
C VAL A 31 27.47 -38.33 14.59
N SER A 32 26.89 -38.63 13.44
CA SER A 32 25.52 -39.10 13.30
C SER A 32 25.48 -40.62 13.33
N ILE A 33 24.53 -41.18 14.10
CA ILE A 33 24.31 -42.64 14.18
C ILE A 33 23.52 -43.06 12.93
N PRO A 34 24.01 -44.00 12.11
CA PRO A 34 23.26 -44.56 11.00
C PRO A 34 21.90 -45.12 11.46
N GLU A 35 20.87 -45.00 10.63
CA GLU A 35 19.48 -45.35 10.96
C GLU A 35 19.32 -46.80 11.41
N GLU A 36 20.06 -47.71 10.80
CA GLU A 36 20.07 -49.12 11.16
C GLU A 36 20.53 -49.37 12.59
N TYR A 37 21.67 -48.79 12.98
CA TYR A 37 22.20 -48.93 14.35
C TYR A 37 21.39 -48.13 15.38
N TYR A 38 20.87 -46.99 14.98
CA TYR A 38 19.93 -46.25 15.84
C TYR A 38 18.68 -47.08 16.14
N THR A 39 18.14 -47.76 15.16
CA THR A 39 16.96 -48.63 15.32
C THR A 39 17.27 -49.81 16.24
N GLU A 40 18.45 -50.45 16.13
CA GLU A 40 18.88 -51.50 17.02
C GLU A 40 19.00 -51.01 18.46
N ILE A 41 19.68 -49.89 18.69
CA ILE A 41 19.83 -49.29 20.02
C ILE A 41 18.47 -48.94 20.63
N TYR A 42 17.59 -48.33 19.85
CA TYR A 42 16.23 -47.97 20.28
C TYR A 42 15.43 -49.21 20.68
N ASN A 43 15.45 -50.26 19.86
CA ASN A 43 14.73 -51.50 20.13
C ASN A 43 15.28 -52.20 21.37
N TYR A 44 16.60 -52.27 21.52
CA TYR A 44 17.26 -52.84 22.67
C TYR A 44 16.87 -52.12 23.96
N LEU A 45 17.00 -50.81 24.02
CA LEU A 45 16.68 -50.01 25.21
C LEU A 45 15.18 -50.03 25.57
N ASN A 46 14.32 -50.23 24.59
CA ASN A 46 12.88 -50.29 24.80
C ASN A 46 12.34 -51.73 24.90
N HIS A 47 13.24 -52.74 24.98
CA HIS A 47 12.89 -54.16 25.07
C HIS A 47 11.96 -54.64 23.92
N ILE A 48 12.16 -54.09 22.72
CA ILE A 48 11.41 -54.46 21.52
C ILE A 48 12.16 -55.56 20.78
N GLY A 49 11.64 -56.78 20.81
CA GLY A 49 12.26 -57.94 20.19
C GLY A 49 13.24 -58.71 21.11
N LYS A 50 13.72 -59.86 20.65
CA LYS A 50 14.65 -60.73 21.38
C LYS A 50 16.08 -60.73 20.85
N GLY A 51 16.46 -59.77 20.03
CA GLY A 51 17.76 -59.67 19.38
C GLY A 51 18.87 -59.18 20.30
N LYS A 52 20.11 -59.70 20.12
CA LYS A 52 21.31 -59.07 20.67
C LYS A 52 21.67 -57.88 19.77
N MET A 53 22.15 -56.81 20.38
CA MET A 53 22.66 -55.68 19.65
C MET A 53 23.96 -56.03 18.93
N SER A 54 24.15 -55.50 17.71
CA SER A 54 25.40 -55.67 16.96
C SER A 54 26.57 -54.98 17.68
N SER A 55 27.80 -55.40 17.36
CA SER A 55 29.02 -54.82 17.93
C SER A 55 29.16 -53.34 17.54
N GLU A 56 28.70 -52.98 16.33
CA GLU A 56 28.69 -51.61 15.82
C GLU A 56 27.67 -50.73 16.53
N ALA A 57 26.45 -51.22 16.76
CA ALA A 57 25.45 -50.53 17.50
C ALA A 57 25.86 -50.32 18.97
N GLN A 58 26.49 -51.36 19.59
CA GLN A 58 27.06 -51.27 20.94
C GLN A 58 28.16 -50.21 21.02
N ARG A 59 29.05 -50.13 20.03
CA ARG A 59 30.08 -49.09 19.96
C ARG A 59 29.49 -47.69 19.94
N TYR A 60 28.45 -47.43 19.12
CA TYR A 60 27.77 -46.14 19.13
C TYR A 60 27.12 -45.79 20.46
N LEU A 61 26.60 -46.81 21.16
CA LEU A 61 26.02 -46.63 22.50
C LEU A 61 27.08 -46.29 23.54
N ASP A 62 28.22 -46.97 23.52
CA ASP A 62 29.29 -46.85 24.52
C ASP A 62 30.20 -45.63 24.27
N GLU A 63 30.66 -45.44 23.05
CA GLU A 63 31.55 -44.32 22.69
C GLU A 63 30.84 -42.96 22.68
N GLY A 64 29.57 -42.94 22.31
CA GLY A 64 28.83 -41.71 22.11
C GLY A 64 28.37 -41.04 23.41
N LYS A 65 28.56 -41.62 24.60
CA LYS A 65 27.90 -41.14 25.84
C LYS A 65 26.48 -40.67 25.56
N ILE A 66 25.76 -41.49 24.80
CA ILE A 66 24.45 -41.15 24.26
C ILE A 66 23.51 -40.94 25.46
N LYS A 67 23.07 -39.68 25.61
CA LYS A 67 22.08 -39.37 26.65
C LYS A 67 20.77 -40.06 26.30
N SER A 68 20.40 -41.08 27.03
CA SER A 68 19.07 -41.66 27.00
C SER A 68 18.16 -40.96 28.01
N PHE A 69 16.92 -40.77 27.66
CA PHE A 69 15.92 -40.20 28.56
C PHE A 69 14.57 -40.87 28.31
N THR A 70 13.79 -41.00 29.37
CA THR A 70 12.45 -41.55 29.25
C THR A 70 11.49 -40.49 28.73
N ALA A 71 10.74 -40.81 27.71
CA ALA A 71 9.72 -39.93 27.21
C ALA A 71 8.59 -39.75 28.22
N THR A 72 8.49 -38.59 28.82
CA THR A 72 7.45 -38.27 29.83
C THR A 72 6.16 -37.75 29.19
N LYS A 73 6.23 -37.33 27.93
CA LYS A 73 5.10 -36.85 27.12
C LYS A 73 5.25 -37.40 25.71
N ASP A 74 4.13 -37.46 24.98
CA ASP A 74 4.16 -37.73 23.56
C ASP A 74 4.95 -36.62 22.86
N ILE A 75 6.14 -36.94 22.35
CA ILE A 75 7.08 -36.01 21.73
C ILE A 75 6.63 -35.68 20.28
N VAL A 76 5.51 -36.19 19.86
CA VAL A 76 5.04 -36.08 18.52
C VAL A 76 4.31 -34.78 18.33
N LYS A 77 4.86 -33.90 17.49
CA LYS A 77 4.30 -32.59 17.16
C LYS A 77 3.00 -32.63 16.34
N ASN A 78 2.63 -33.79 15.81
CA ASN A 78 1.46 -33.94 14.97
C ASN A 78 0.72 -35.25 15.25
N TYR A 79 -0.31 -35.16 16.07
CA TYR A 79 -1.18 -36.29 16.46
C TYR A 79 -1.77 -37.06 15.26
N ARG A 80 -1.83 -36.46 14.10
CA ARG A 80 -2.33 -37.09 12.88
C ARG A 80 -1.58 -38.37 12.51
N TYR A 81 -0.34 -38.52 12.95
CA TYR A 81 0.54 -39.63 12.60
C TYR A 81 0.93 -40.53 13.81
N CYS A 82 0.36 -40.24 14.98
CA CYS A 82 0.78 -40.86 16.24
C CYS A 82 -0.20 -41.87 16.80
N CYS A 83 -1.43 -41.80 16.38
CA CYS A 83 -2.50 -42.68 16.81
C CYS A 83 -3.25 -43.18 15.58
N ASP A 84 -3.88 -44.33 15.65
CA ASP A 84 -4.80 -44.81 14.63
C ASP A 84 -6.04 -43.90 14.66
N HIS A 85 -6.02 -42.86 13.83
CA HIS A 85 -7.17 -41.98 13.64
C HIS A 85 -7.83 -42.31 12.34
N TYR A 86 -9.12 -42.58 12.40
CA TYR A 86 -9.95 -42.71 11.21
C TYR A 86 -10.49 -41.31 10.83
N PHE A 87 -10.13 -40.83 9.64
CA PHE A 87 -10.61 -39.54 9.11
C PHE A 87 -11.70 -39.81 8.10
N LEU A 88 -12.91 -39.34 8.36
CA LEU A 88 -13.97 -39.28 7.39
C LEU A 88 -13.88 -37.92 6.65
N HIS A 89 -13.50 -37.94 5.39
CA HIS A 89 -13.48 -36.75 4.55
C HIS A 89 -14.85 -36.56 3.89
N LEU A 90 -15.65 -35.63 4.43
CA LEU A 90 -16.91 -35.23 3.83
C LEU A 90 -16.69 -33.97 3.01
N PRO A 91 -16.75 -34.01 1.67
CA PRO A 91 -16.75 -32.81 0.87
C PRO A 91 -18.08 -32.09 1.04
N ILE A 92 -18.04 -30.84 1.50
CA ILE A 92 -19.19 -29.97 1.62
C ILE A 92 -19.08 -28.90 0.55
N THR A 93 -20.05 -28.84 -0.36
CA THR A 93 -20.16 -27.79 -1.36
C THR A 93 -21.16 -26.75 -0.94
N ILE A 94 -20.70 -25.53 -0.71
CA ILE A 94 -21.58 -24.40 -0.41
C ILE A 94 -21.88 -23.67 -1.71
N ASN A 95 -23.17 -23.64 -2.09
CA ASN A 95 -23.63 -22.93 -3.27
C ASN A 95 -24.17 -21.56 -2.86
N PHE A 96 -23.52 -20.49 -3.35
CA PHE A 96 -24.05 -19.15 -3.18
C PHE A 96 -25.28 -18.92 -4.07
N LYS A 97 -26.24 -18.11 -3.58
CA LYS A 97 -27.43 -17.74 -4.34
C LYS A 97 -27.09 -16.88 -5.55
N ALA A 98 -26.11 -15.99 -5.41
CA ALA A 98 -25.64 -15.14 -6.50
C ALA A 98 -24.52 -15.84 -7.26
N LYS A 99 -24.81 -16.38 -8.45
CA LYS A 99 -23.85 -17.11 -9.28
C LYS A 99 -23.22 -16.24 -10.38
N SER A 100 -23.88 -15.15 -10.79
CA SER A 100 -23.39 -14.26 -11.83
C SER A 100 -22.79 -12.98 -11.24
N ASP A 101 -21.90 -12.35 -12.00
CA ASP A 101 -21.32 -11.02 -11.71
C ASP A 101 -22.41 -9.95 -11.55
N VAL A 102 -23.40 -9.95 -12.46
CA VAL A 102 -24.53 -9.02 -12.42
C VAL A 102 -25.32 -9.19 -11.12
N ALA A 103 -25.63 -10.42 -10.72
CA ALA A 103 -26.41 -10.69 -9.51
C ALA A 103 -25.65 -10.25 -8.23
N VAL A 104 -24.33 -10.46 -8.15
CA VAL A 104 -23.52 -10.02 -7.01
C VAL A 104 -23.46 -8.49 -6.97
N ASN A 105 -23.22 -7.86 -8.11
CA ASN A 105 -23.11 -6.40 -8.20
C ASN A 105 -24.45 -5.72 -7.85
N GLU A 106 -25.57 -6.17 -8.38
CA GLU A 106 -26.90 -5.60 -8.07
C GLU A 106 -27.27 -5.75 -6.59
N ARG A 107 -26.97 -6.90 -5.98
CA ARG A 107 -27.18 -7.09 -4.53
C ARG A 107 -26.31 -6.15 -3.71
N THR A 108 -25.07 -5.92 -4.12
CA THR A 108 -24.16 -4.98 -3.45
C THR A 108 -24.71 -3.55 -3.54
N LEU A 109 -25.17 -3.11 -4.72
CA LEU A 109 -25.75 -1.78 -4.89
C LEU A 109 -26.99 -1.60 -4.00
N ALA A 110 -27.89 -2.59 -3.97
CA ALA A 110 -29.07 -2.57 -3.10
C ALA A 110 -28.71 -2.52 -1.61
N TYR A 111 -27.66 -3.25 -1.21
CA TYR A 111 -27.15 -3.22 0.16
C TYR A 111 -26.62 -1.83 0.53
N ILE A 112 -25.76 -1.24 -0.32
CA ILE A 112 -25.19 0.10 -0.10
C ILE A 112 -26.28 1.16 -0.03
N ALA A 113 -27.27 1.10 -0.93
CA ALA A 113 -28.38 2.06 -0.96
C ALA A 113 -29.22 2.07 0.31
N LYS A 114 -29.42 0.89 0.92
CA LYS A 114 -30.27 0.70 2.12
C LYS A 114 -29.52 0.88 3.45
N LYS A 115 -28.18 0.87 3.44
CA LYS A 115 -27.36 1.01 4.65
C LYS A 115 -26.88 2.46 4.85
N GLU A 116 -27.06 2.98 6.05
CA GLU A 116 -26.63 4.35 6.39
C GLU A 116 -25.13 4.41 6.71
N ASP A 117 -24.63 3.44 7.46
CA ASP A 117 -23.28 3.37 8.03
C ASP A 117 -22.27 2.62 7.14
N ILE A 118 -22.25 2.90 5.84
CA ILE A 118 -21.24 2.35 4.94
C ILE A 118 -19.95 3.13 5.05
N HIS A 119 -18.85 2.43 5.35
CA HIS A 119 -17.50 2.99 5.28
C HIS A 119 -16.81 2.63 3.97
N ILE A 120 -15.73 3.32 3.67
CA ILE A 120 -14.93 3.08 2.48
C ILE A 120 -13.48 2.84 2.87
N ILE A 121 -12.90 1.75 2.38
CA ILE A 121 -11.47 1.43 2.51
C ILE A 121 -10.80 1.80 1.21
N GLY A 122 -10.08 2.91 1.17
CA GLY A 122 -9.23 3.27 0.04
C GLY A 122 -7.88 2.57 0.16
N ILE A 123 -7.43 1.94 -0.92
CA ILE A 123 -6.16 1.22 -0.97
C ILE A 123 -5.25 1.87 -1.99
N ASP A 124 -4.18 2.49 -1.53
CA ASP A 124 -3.08 2.99 -2.36
C ASP A 124 -1.98 1.94 -2.49
N ARG A 125 -1.42 1.85 -3.69
CA ARG A 125 -0.34 0.96 -4.07
C ARG A 125 0.84 1.80 -4.51
N GLY A 126 1.73 2.11 -3.57
CA GLY A 126 2.79 3.09 -3.76
C GLY A 126 4.18 2.51 -3.98
N GLU A 127 5.10 3.35 -4.41
CA GLU A 127 6.51 3.02 -4.54
C GLU A 127 7.19 2.90 -3.15
N ARG A 128 6.74 3.70 -2.17
CA ARG A 128 7.28 3.73 -0.80
C ARG A 128 6.60 2.74 0.13
N ASN A 129 5.29 2.68 0.04
CA ASN A 129 4.51 1.70 0.76
C ASN A 129 3.99 0.67 -0.22
N LEU A 130 4.25 -0.62 0.05
CA LEU A 130 3.72 -1.72 -0.76
C LEU A 130 2.20 -1.61 -0.88
N LEU A 131 1.55 -1.32 0.25
CA LEU A 131 0.13 -1.06 0.36
C LEU A 131 -0.11 -0.08 1.51
N TYR A 132 -0.96 0.90 1.28
CA TYR A 132 -1.45 1.83 2.30
C TYR A 132 -2.97 1.83 2.28
N ILE A 133 -3.61 1.86 3.44
CA ILE A 133 -5.07 1.94 3.54
C ILE A 133 -5.50 3.20 4.30
N SER A 134 -6.67 3.70 3.91
CA SER A 134 -7.43 4.70 4.68
C SER A 134 -8.88 4.27 4.73
N VAL A 135 -9.43 4.16 5.93
CA VAL A 135 -10.85 3.87 6.18
C VAL A 135 -11.55 5.19 6.49
N VAL A 136 -12.57 5.52 5.71
CA VAL A 136 -13.37 6.72 5.93
C VAL A 136 -14.84 6.39 6.14
N ASP A 137 -15.53 7.22 6.89
CA ASP A 137 -16.99 7.16 7.05
C ASP A 137 -17.73 7.89 5.91
N VAL A 138 -19.05 7.95 5.99
CA VAL A 138 -19.91 8.63 5.01
C VAL A 138 -19.73 10.15 4.94
N HIS A 139 -19.05 10.73 5.93
CA HIS A 139 -18.70 12.16 6.00
C HIS A 139 -17.25 12.43 5.61
N GLY A 140 -16.50 11.40 5.17
CA GLY A 140 -15.09 11.53 4.79
C GLY A 140 -14.13 11.60 5.98
N ASN A 141 -14.59 11.38 7.23
CA ASN A 141 -13.72 11.35 8.39
C ASN A 141 -12.88 10.08 8.41
N ILE A 142 -11.60 10.21 8.67
CA ILE A 142 -10.67 9.09 8.79
C ILE A 142 -10.98 8.33 10.09
N ARG A 143 -11.22 7.02 9.97
CA ARG A 143 -11.41 6.09 11.08
C ARG A 143 -10.16 5.29 11.37
N GLU A 144 -9.41 4.96 10.34
CA GLU A 144 -8.16 4.22 10.44
C GLU A 144 -7.28 4.51 9.22
N GLN A 145 -5.99 4.72 9.44
CA GLN A 145 -4.97 4.80 8.39
C GLN A 145 -3.78 3.92 8.75
N ARG A 146 -3.25 3.16 7.77
CA ARG A 146 -2.14 2.26 8.03
C ARG A 146 -1.34 1.92 6.78
N SER A 147 0.00 1.92 6.94
CA SER A 147 0.94 1.29 6.02
C SER A 147 1.08 -0.21 6.33
N PHE A 148 1.26 -1.02 5.29
CA PHE A 148 1.57 -2.45 5.42
C PHE A 148 3.03 -2.79 5.08
N ASN A 149 3.95 -1.84 5.11
CA ASN A 149 5.37 -2.16 5.01
C ASN A 149 5.84 -3.04 6.16
N ILE A 150 5.34 -2.74 7.37
CA ILE A 150 5.63 -3.51 8.58
C ILE A 150 4.38 -4.29 8.99
N VAL A 151 4.50 -5.63 9.02
CA VAL A 151 3.46 -6.54 9.48
C VAL A 151 4.06 -7.49 10.50
N ASN A 152 3.45 -7.60 11.68
CA ASN A 152 3.92 -8.43 12.80
C ASN A 152 5.39 -8.17 13.18
N GLY A 153 5.84 -6.91 13.13
CA GLY A 153 7.21 -6.50 13.45
C GLY A 153 8.25 -6.74 12.36
N TYR A 154 7.85 -7.22 11.19
CA TYR A 154 8.75 -7.45 10.06
C TYR A 154 8.54 -6.44 8.95
N ASP A 155 9.62 -5.79 8.50
CA ASP A 155 9.61 -4.93 7.30
C ASP A 155 9.61 -5.80 6.03
N TYR A 156 8.43 -6.02 5.46
CA TYR A 156 8.27 -6.81 4.25
C TYR A 156 8.73 -6.11 2.99
N GLN A 157 8.68 -4.78 2.94
CA GLN A 157 9.18 -4.03 1.80
C GLN A 157 10.69 -4.23 1.69
N GLN A 158 11.43 -4.07 2.79
CA GLN A 158 12.87 -4.29 2.79
C GLN A 158 13.21 -5.75 2.48
N LYS A 159 12.55 -6.71 3.12
CA LYS A 159 12.75 -8.14 2.86
C LYS A 159 12.54 -8.52 1.39
N LEU A 160 11.50 -8.00 0.74
CA LEU A 160 11.21 -8.26 -0.67
C LEU A 160 12.27 -7.66 -1.59
N LYS A 161 12.75 -6.45 -1.30
CA LYS A 161 13.84 -5.79 -2.04
C LYS A 161 15.15 -6.53 -1.91
N ASP A 162 15.52 -6.94 -0.70
CA ASP A 162 16.76 -7.68 -0.44
C ASP A 162 16.73 -9.04 -1.13
N ARG A 163 15.58 -9.71 -1.10
CA ARG A 163 15.37 -10.99 -1.80
C ARG A 163 15.46 -10.82 -3.33
N GLU A 164 14.96 -9.72 -3.88
CA GLU A 164 15.09 -9.43 -5.32
C GLU A 164 16.53 -9.16 -5.70
N LYS A 165 17.28 -8.36 -4.91
CA LYS A 165 18.71 -8.11 -5.11
C LYS A 165 19.53 -9.39 -5.05
N SER A 166 19.30 -10.23 -4.03
CA SER A 166 19.96 -11.54 -3.89
C SER A 166 19.68 -12.44 -5.08
N ARG A 167 18.45 -12.43 -5.55
CA ARG A 167 18.02 -13.21 -6.72
C ARG A 167 18.68 -12.74 -8.02
N ASP A 168 18.84 -11.43 -8.20
CA ASP A 168 19.54 -10.89 -9.38
C ASP A 168 21.05 -11.15 -9.34
N ALA A 169 21.66 -11.13 -8.12
CA ALA A 169 23.04 -11.55 -7.93
C ALA A 169 23.23 -13.03 -8.19
N ALA A 170 22.39 -13.91 -7.62
CA ALA A 170 22.45 -15.35 -7.80
C ALA A 170 22.28 -15.75 -9.27
N ARG A 171 21.43 -15.06 -10.03
CA ARG A 171 21.30 -15.29 -11.49
C ARG A 171 22.56 -15.00 -12.27
N LYS A 172 23.35 -13.99 -11.85
CA LYS A 172 24.63 -13.65 -12.49
C LYS A 172 25.70 -14.68 -12.18
N ASN A 173 25.64 -15.29 -10.99
CA ASN A 173 26.64 -16.21 -10.47
C ASN A 173 26.26 -17.70 -10.63
N TRP A 174 25.10 -17.99 -11.24
CA TRP A 174 24.55 -19.36 -11.38
C TRP A 174 24.34 -20.08 -10.03
N GLU A 175 24.03 -19.33 -8.97
CA GLU A 175 23.76 -19.84 -7.63
C GLU A 175 22.29 -20.23 -7.45
N GLU A 176 21.99 -20.97 -6.39
CA GLU A 176 20.63 -21.36 -6.02
C GLU A 176 19.80 -20.14 -5.66
N ILE A 177 18.57 -20.06 -6.20
CA ILE A 177 17.68 -18.91 -6.02
C ILE A 177 16.63 -19.22 -4.96
N GLU A 178 16.67 -18.52 -3.85
CA GLU A 178 15.62 -18.62 -2.82
C GLU A 178 14.23 -18.21 -3.34
N LYS A 179 13.21 -18.91 -2.87
CA LYS A 179 11.83 -18.72 -3.32
C LYS A 179 11.21 -17.42 -2.76
N ILE A 180 11.14 -16.39 -3.59
CA ILE A 180 10.47 -15.13 -3.28
C ILE A 180 8.92 -15.26 -3.29
N LYS A 181 8.40 -16.31 -3.96
CA LYS A 181 6.97 -16.54 -4.10
C LYS A 181 6.28 -16.75 -2.74
N GLU A 182 6.85 -17.58 -1.89
CA GLU A 182 6.30 -17.91 -0.57
C GLU A 182 6.28 -16.69 0.37
N LEU A 183 7.35 -15.86 0.31
CA LEU A 183 7.42 -14.63 1.08
C LEU A 183 6.31 -13.64 0.67
N LYS A 184 6.06 -13.49 -0.64
CA LYS A 184 4.98 -12.64 -1.17
C LYS A 184 3.60 -13.17 -0.75
N GLU A 185 3.37 -14.47 -0.87
CA GLU A 185 2.10 -15.09 -0.53
C GLU A 185 1.79 -14.98 0.96
N GLY A 186 2.79 -15.20 1.81
CA GLY A 186 2.66 -15.03 3.26
C GLY A 186 2.31 -13.60 3.65
N TYR A 187 3.02 -12.62 3.08
CA TYR A 187 2.72 -11.20 3.28
C TYR A 187 1.30 -10.84 2.86
N LEU A 188 0.93 -11.17 1.61
CA LEU A 188 -0.38 -10.83 1.06
C LEU A 188 -1.52 -11.50 1.82
N SER A 189 -1.33 -12.73 2.27
CA SER A 189 -2.34 -13.43 3.09
C SER A 189 -2.65 -12.71 4.38
N MET A 190 -1.63 -12.17 5.08
CA MET A 190 -1.82 -11.40 6.31
C MET A 190 -2.53 -10.08 6.06
N VAL A 191 -2.08 -9.32 5.05
CA VAL A 191 -2.68 -8.02 4.68
C VAL A 191 -4.13 -8.18 4.26
N ILE A 192 -4.43 -9.15 3.40
CA ILE A 192 -5.77 -9.42 2.89
C ILE A 192 -6.70 -9.88 4.03
N HIS A 193 -6.20 -10.69 4.94
CA HIS A 193 -6.98 -11.08 6.12
C HIS A 193 -7.36 -9.87 6.96
N TYR A 194 -6.42 -8.96 7.20
CA TYR A 194 -6.68 -7.72 7.94
C TYR A 194 -7.71 -6.84 7.21
N ILE A 195 -7.56 -6.64 5.90
CA ILE A 195 -8.53 -5.86 5.10
C ILE A 195 -9.91 -6.52 5.17
N ALA A 196 -10.01 -7.84 5.06
CA ALA A 196 -11.28 -8.55 5.17
C ALA A 196 -11.96 -8.39 6.54
N GLN A 197 -11.16 -8.33 7.63
CA GLN A 197 -11.68 -8.00 8.96
C GLN A 197 -12.24 -6.57 9.01
N LEU A 198 -11.55 -5.60 8.39
CA LEU A 198 -12.03 -4.21 8.32
C LEU A 198 -13.30 -4.08 7.49
N VAL A 199 -13.42 -4.81 6.37
CA VAL A 199 -14.64 -4.82 5.55
C VAL A 199 -15.86 -5.22 6.38
N VAL A 200 -15.73 -6.25 7.21
CA VAL A 200 -16.84 -6.68 8.07
C VAL A 200 -17.03 -5.74 9.27
N LYS A 201 -15.94 -5.33 9.93
CA LYS A 201 -15.97 -4.45 11.12
C LYS A 201 -16.67 -3.12 10.84
N TYR A 202 -16.42 -2.54 9.68
CA TYR A 202 -16.90 -1.21 9.30
C TYR A 202 -18.04 -1.24 8.28
N ASN A 203 -18.61 -2.39 7.94
CA ASN A 203 -19.53 -2.51 6.80
C ASN A 203 -18.97 -1.84 5.53
N ALA A 204 -17.69 -2.04 5.25
CA ALA A 204 -16.98 -1.21 4.29
C ALA A 204 -16.98 -1.79 2.88
N VAL A 205 -17.02 -0.92 1.89
CA VAL A 205 -16.62 -1.20 0.51
C VAL A 205 -15.14 -0.89 0.33
N VAL A 206 -14.51 -1.55 -0.63
CA VAL A 206 -13.10 -1.35 -0.96
C VAL A 206 -13.02 -0.52 -2.24
N ALA A 207 -12.28 0.59 -2.20
CA ALA A 207 -11.96 1.41 -3.37
C ALA A 207 -10.48 1.19 -3.74
N MET A 208 -10.22 0.88 -5.01
CA MET A 208 -8.89 0.70 -5.57
C MET A 208 -8.76 1.47 -6.87
N GLU A 209 -7.54 1.92 -7.21
CA GLU A 209 -7.30 2.55 -8.50
C GLU A 209 -7.45 1.58 -9.66
N ASP A 210 -8.15 2.02 -10.73
CA ASP A 210 -8.24 1.31 -11.98
C ASP A 210 -6.92 1.45 -12.77
N LEU A 211 -6.03 0.50 -12.58
CA LEU A 211 -4.70 0.50 -13.17
C LEU A 211 -4.61 -0.33 -14.46
N ASN A 212 -5.73 -0.82 -14.97
CA ASN A 212 -5.76 -1.69 -16.17
C ASN A 212 -5.16 -1.04 -17.43
N TYR A 213 -5.03 0.28 -17.49
CA TYR A 213 -4.52 1.02 -18.64
C TYR A 213 -3.14 1.67 -18.49
N GLY A 214 -2.55 1.76 -17.29
CA GLY A 214 -1.38 2.61 -17.05
C GLY A 214 -0.12 1.97 -16.47
N PHE A 215 -0.19 0.78 -15.89
CA PHE A 215 0.91 0.19 -15.11
C PHE A 215 1.99 -0.55 -15.94
N LYS A 216 2.25 -0.10 -17.15
CA LYS A 216 3.35 -0.67 -17.97
C LYS A 216 4.76 -0.24 -17.52
N THR A 217 4.89 0.72 -16.60
CA THR A 217 6.16 1.40 -16.27
C THR A 217 6.53 1.42 -14.79
N GLY A 218 6.10 0.47 -13.96
CA GLY A 218 6.57 0.38 -12.58
C GLY A 218 8.09 0.13 -12.52
N ARG A 219 8.81 0.85 -11.64
CA ARG A 219 10.27 0.81 -11.50
C ARG A 219 10.79 -0.55 -11.07
N PHE A 220 10.02 -1.29 -10.26
CA PHE A 220 10.42 -2.61 -9.74
C PHE A 220 9.47 -3.72 -10.21
N LYS A 221 10.07 -4.83 -10.64
CA LYS A 221 9.33 -6.01 -11.14
C LYS A 221 8.54 -6.71 -10.03
N VAL A 222 9.07 -6.70 -8.81
CA VAL A 222 8.42 -7.29 -7.62
C VAL A 222 7.12 -6.60 -7.28
N GLU A 223 7.10 -5.26 -7.29
CA GLU A 223 5.91 -4.47 -6.96
C GLU A 223 4.73 -4.80 -7.87
N ARG A 224 4.96 -4.86 -9.19
CA ARG A 224 3.90 -5.22 -10.14
C ARG A 224 3.29 -6.60 -9.88
N GLN A 225 4.13 -7.58 -9.56
CA GLN A 225 3.67 -8.94 -9.27
C GLN A 225 2.92 -9.03 -7.93
N VAL A 226 3.35 -8.25 -6.92
CA VAL A 226 2.65 -8.14 -5.63
C VAL A 226 1.25 -7.58 -5.84
N TYR A 227 1.12 -6.51 -6.62
CA TYR A 227 -0.17 -5.84 -6.82
C TYR A 227 -1.17 -6.68 -7.60
N GLN A 228 -0.74 -7.32 -8.69
CA GLN A 228 -1.62 -8.21 -9.46
C GLN A 228 -2.09 -9.39 -8.62
N LYS A 229 -1.19 -9.95 -7.82
CA LYS A 229 -1.52 -11.06 -6.94
C LYS A 229 -2.43 -10.61 -5.77
N PHE A 230 -2.17 -9.44 -5.21
CA PHE A 230 -3.01 -8.84 -4.18
C PHE A 230 -4.46 -8.73 -4.62
N GLU A 231 -4.71 -8.14 -5.80
CA GLU A 231 -6.06 -7.96 -6.33
C GLU A 231 -6.79 -9.31 -6.50
N THR A 232 -6.14 -10.28 -7.12
CA THR A 232 -6.71 -11.62 -7.30
C THR A 232 -7.02 -12.28 -5.97
N MET A 233 -6.06 -12.29 -5.03
CA MET A 233 -6.24 -12.91 -3.72
C MET A 233 -7.29 -12.19 -2.86
N LEU A 234 -7.42 -10.86 -3.00
CA LEU A 234 -8.46 -10.09 -2.30
C LEU A 234 -9.85 -10.47 -2.82
N ILE A 235 -10.03 -10.54 -4.13
CA ILE A 235 -11.29 -11.00 -4.76
C ILE A 235 -11.64 -12.41 -4.27
N GLU A 236 -10.68 -13.34 -4.33
CA GLU A 236 -10.88 -14.73 -3.89
C GLU A 236 -11.25 -14.80 -2.40
N LYS A 237 -10.57 -14.01 -1.55
CA LYS A 237 -10.85 -13.96 -0.11
C LYS A 237 -12.25 -13.41 0.19
N LEU A 238 -12.66 -12.36 -0.49
CA LEU A 238 -13.97 -11.73 -0.32
C LEU A 238 -15.09 -12.51 -1.02
N HIS A 239 -14.76 -13.36 -2.00
CA HIS A 239 -15.74 -14.23 -2.64
C HIS A 239 -16.30 -15.29 -1.68
N TYR A 240 -15.45 -15.84 -0.83
CA TYR A 240 -15.85 -16.74 0.24
C TYR A 240 -15.11 -16.37 1.52
N LEU A 241 -15.67 -15.41 2.26
CA LEU A 241 -15.06 -14.90 3.49
C LEU A 241 -15.61 -15.66 4.71
N VAL A 242 -14.74 -16.41 5.35
CA VAL A 242 -15.00 -17.15 6.58
C VAL A 242 -13.95 -16.78 7.62
N PHE A 243 -14.37 -16.61 8.86
CA PHE A 243 -13.55 -16.42 10.04
C PHE A 243 -13.47 -17.74 10.84
N LYS A 244 -12.24 -18.19 11.10
CA LYS A 244 -12.00 -19.50 11.74
C LYS A 244 -12.31 -19.52 13.23
N ASP A 245 -12.38 -18.36 13.84
CA ASP A 245 -12.72 -18.11 15.25
C ASP A 245 -14.22 -18.01 15.49
N ARG A 246 -15.03 -18.09 14.43
CA ARG A 246 -16.48 -18.07 14.50
C ARG A 246 -17.08 -19.44 14.52
N GLU A 247 -18.18 -19.62 15.26
CA GLU A 247 -18.96 -20.85 15.26
C GLU A 247 -19.48 -21.19 13.86
N VAL A 248 -19.65 -22.49 13.58
CA VAL A 248 -19.97 -22.99 12.23
C VAL A 248 -21.23 -22.35 11.65
N CYS A 249 -22.26 -22.14 12.46
CA CYS A 249 -23.57 -21.58 12.08
C CYS A 249 -23.69 -20.07 12.37
N GLU A 250 -22.67 -19.44 12.96
CA GLU A 250 -22.65 -18.01 13.19
C GLU A 250 -22.40 -17.24 11.89
N GLU A 251 -22.83 -15.99 11.82
CA GLU A 251 -22.55 -15.12 10.68
C GLU A 251 -21.05 -14.92 10.49
N GLY A 252 -20.54 -15.24 9.31
CA GLY A 252 -19.11 -15.30 9.03
C GLY A 252 -18.45 -16.65 9.38
N GLY A 253 -19.18 -17.61 9.97
CA GLY A 253 -18.73 -18.98 10.14
C GLY A 253 -18.83 -19.82 8.85
N VAL A 254 -18.40 -21.09 8.90
CA VAL A 254 -18.25 -21.93 7.69
C VAL A 254 -19.55 -22.11 6.90
N LEU A 255 -20.67 -22.29 7.56
CA LEU A 255 -21.98 -22.46 6.88
C LEU A 255 -22.68 -21.13 6.56
N ARG A 256 -22.20 -20.02 7.10
CA ARG A 256 -22.75 -18.68 6.88
C ARG A 256 -21.67 -17.67 6.47
N GLY A 257 -20.72 -18.10 5.62
CA GLY A 257 -19.70 -17.25 5.05
C GLY A 257 -20.28 -16.12 4.20
N TYR A 258 -19.55 -15.01 4.11
CA TYR A 258 -19.94 -13.87 3.28
C TYR A 258 -19.53 -14.10 1.82
N GLN A 259 -20.41 -13.73 0.91
CA GLN A 259 -20.12 -13.56 -0.51
C GLN A 259 -20.14 -12.07 -0.85
N LEU A 260 -18.97 -11.43 -0.88
CA LEU A 260 -18.82 -9.99 -1.09
C LEU A 260 -18.33 -9.65 -2.51
N THR A 261 -17.82 -10.64 -3.24
CA THR A 261 -17.38 -10.51 -4.63
C THR A 261 -17.85 -11.71 -5.46
N TYR A 262 -17.66 -11.64 -6.77
CA TYR A 262 -17.71 -12.81 -7.66
C TYR A 262 -16.30 -13.11 -8.18
N ILE A 263 -16.07 -14.30 -8.74
CA ILE A 263 -14.80 -14.64 -9.40
C ILE A 263 -14.91 -14.27 -10.87
N PRO A 264 -14.19 -13.23 -11.34
CA PRO A 264 -14.22 -12.85 -12.74
C PRO A 264 -13.42 -13.82 -13.60
N GLU A 265 -13.85 -14.06 -14.83
CA GLU A 265 -13.08 -14.83 -15.81
C GLU A 265 -11.69 -14.20 -16.07
N SER A 266 -11.61 -12.89 -16.01
CA SER A 266 -10.38 -12.12 -16.17
C SER A 266 -10.53 -10.77 -15.49
N LEU A 267 -9.49 -10.30 -14.80
CA LEU A 267 -9.44 -8.96 -14.20
C LEU A 267 -9.70 -7.84 -15.22
N LYS A 268 -9.35 -8.05 -16.49
CA LYS A 268 -9.61 -7.09 -17.58
C LYS A 268 -11.10 -6.89 -17.88
N LYS A 269 -11.95 -7.85 -17.51
CA LYS A 269 -13.40 -7.81 -17.76
C LYS A 269 -14.19 -7.29 -16.56
N VAL A 270 -13.56 -7.00 -15.44
CA VAL A 270 -14.25 -6.62 -14.18
C VAL A 270 -15.02 -5.30 -14.30
N GLY A 271 -14.54 -4.36 -15.12
CA GLY A 271 -15.16 -3.03 -15.24
C GLY A 271 -14.95 -2.19 -13.98
N LYS A 272 -15.97 -1.47 -13.53
CA LYS A 272 -15.90 -0.54 -12.41
C LYS A 272 -16.23 -1.15 -11.04
N GLN A 273 -16.76 -2.39 -11.01
CA GLN A 273 -17.22 -3.01 -9.78
C GLN A 273 -17.04 -4.53 -9.82
N CYS A 274 -16.52 -5.08 -8.72
CA CYS A 274 -16.53 -6.51 -8.43
C CYS A 274 -17.14 -6.74 -7.02
N GLY A 275 -18.45 -6.79 -6.94
CA GLY A 275 -19.14 -6.81 -5.66
C GLY A 275 -18.82 -5.58 -4.82
N PHE A 276 -18.23 -5.79 -3.63
CA PHE A 276 -17.83 -4.74 -2.70
C PHE A 276 -16.51 -4.03 -3.08
N ILE A 277 -15.85 -4.42 -4.16
CA ILE A 277 -14.66 -3.74 -4.69
C ILE A 277 -15.07 -2.80 -5.82
N PHE A 278 -14.72 -1.53 -5.70
CA PHE A 278 -14.92 -0.48 -6.68
C PHE A 278 -13.59 -0.02 -7.26
N TYR A 279 -13.55 0.19 -8.58
CA TYR A 279 -12.36 0.64 -9.30
C TYR A 279 -12.52 2.11 -9.70
N VAL A 280 -11.76 2.98 -9.04
CA VAL A 280 -11.82 4.42 -9.25
C VAL A 280 -10.69 4.92 -10.16
N PRO A 281 -10.87 6.04 -10.89
CA PRO A 281 -9.81 6.59 -11.72
C PRO A 281 -8.55 6.94 -10.92
N ALA A 282 -7.37 6.57 -11.45
CA ALA A 282 -6.08 6.79 -10.77
C ALA A 282 -5.59 8.26 -10.80
N GLY A 283 -6.20 9.14 -11.59
CA GLY A 283 -5.73 10.53 -11.73
C GLY A 283 -5.98 11.37 -10.48
N TYR A 284 -4.98 12.20 -10.12
CA TYR A 284 -5.12 13.22 -9.05
C TYR A 284 -5.56 12.68 -7.69
N THR A 285 -4.94 11.61 -7.23
CA THR A 285 -5.14 11.05 -5.89
C THR A 285 -4.05 11.51 -4.92
N SER A 286 -2.77 11.29 -5.25
CA SER A 286 -1.65 11.51 -4.33
C SER A 286 -1.11 12.95 -4.29
N LYS A 287 -1.61 13.86 -5.14
CA LYS A 287 -1.12 15.24 -5.29
C LYS A 287 -2.25 16.26 -5.29
N ILE A 288 -3.30 16.01 -4.54
CA ILE A 288 -4.39 16.95 -4.28
C ILE A 288 -4.40 17.30 -2.79
N ASP A 289 -4.63 18.56 -2.49
CA ASP A 289 -4.80 19.00 -1.12
C ASP A 289 -6.15 18.50 -0.57
N PRO A 290 -6.15 17.69 0.49
CA PRO A 290 -7.39 17.13 1.02
C PRO A 290 -8.28 18.17 1.71
N THR A 291 -7.74 19.36 2.06
CA THR A 291 -8.48 20.41 2.77
C THR A 291 -9.11 21.44 1.86
N THR A 292 -8.48 21.74 0.72
CA THR A 292 -8.95 22.77 -0.21
C THR A 292 -9.36 22.20 -1.58
N GLY A 293 -8.94 20.99 -1.90
CA GLY A 293 -9.09 20.43 -3.26
C GLY A 293 -8.16 21.06 -4.29
N PHE A 294 -7.13 21.80 -3.85
CA PHE A 294 -6.14 22.35 -4.76
C PHE A 294 -5.32 21.25 -5.44
N VAL A 295 -5.09 21.41 -6.72
CA VAL A 295 -4.26 20.53 -7.54
C VAL A 295 -3.43 21.33 -8.52
N ASN A 296 -2.17 20.96 -8.69
CA ASN A 296 -1.28 21.59 -9.66
C ASN A 296 -1.60 21.10 -11.08
N LEU A 297 -2.13 21.97 -11.93
CA LEU A 297 -2.46 21.72 -13.34
C LEU A 297 -1.52 22.43 -14.33
N PHE A 298 -0.48 23.12 -13.86
CA PHE A 298 0.46 23.83 -14.71
C PHE A 298 1.34 22.88 -15.53
N SER A 299 1.59 23.29 -16.78
CA SER A 299 2.57 22.65 -17.64
C SER A 299 3.74 23.60 -17.89
N PHE A 300 4.92 23.20 -17.46
CA PHE A 300 6.16 23.98 -17.60
C PHE A 300 7.01 23.55 -18.80
N LYS A 301 6.52 22.60 -19.63
CA LYS A 301 7.32 21.97 -20.68
C LYS A 301 7.68 22.91 -21.85
N ASN A 302 6.82 23.87 -22.13
CA ASN A 302 6.93 24.74 -23.30
C ASN A 302 7.54 26.11 -22.99
N LEU A 303 8.10 26.31 -21.79
CA LEU A 303 8.70 27.58 -21.36
C LEU A 303 10.20 27.63 -21.74
N THR A 304 10.49 27.48 -23.04
CA THR A 304 11.86 27.30 -23.52
C THR A 304 12.58 28.61 -23.86
N ASN A 305 11.86 29.64 -24.24
CA ASN A 305 12.38 30.95 -24.62
C ASN A 305 11.85 32.08 -23.71
N ARG A 306 12.39 33.28 -23.85
CA ARG A 306 12.04 34.43 -23.01
C ARG A 306 10.59 34.86 -23.25
N GLU A 307 10.12 34.88 -24.46
CA GLU A 307 8.76 35.30 -24.83
C GLU A 307 7.70 34.39 -24.16
N SER A 308 7.87 33.06 -24.24
CA SER A 308 6.96 32.12 -23.59
C SER A 308 6.95 32.22 -22.05
N ARG A 309 8.08 32.62 -21.43
CA ARG A 309 8.16 32.88 -20.00
C ARG A 309 7.48 34.19 -19.61
N GLN A 310 7.64 35.25 -20.41
CA GLN A 310 6.96 36.51 -20.20
C GLN A 310 5.44 36.36 -20.36
N ASP A 311 4.97 35.63 -21.38
CA ASP A 311 3.56 35.28 -21.52
C ASP A 311 3.04 34.49 -20.29
N PHE A 312 3.82 33.53 -19.80
CA PHE A 312 3.44 32.77 -18.60
C PHE A 312 3.32 33.65 -17.35
N VAL A 313 4.31 34.49 -17.08
CA VAL A 313 4.31 35.45 -15.97
C VAL A 313 3.20 36.50 -16.11
N GLY A 314 2.97 36.98 -17.31
CA GLY A 314 1.92 37.94 -17.61
C GLY A 314 0.50 37.46 -17.32
N LYS A 315 0.28 36.14 -17.32
CA LYS A 315 -1.02 35.51 -17.05
C LYS A 315 -1.39 35.41 -15.59
N PHE A 316 -0.47 35.70 -14.66
CA PHE A 316 -0.86 35.85 -13.25
C PHE A 316 -1.77 37.09 -13.12
N ASP A 317 -2.73 37.00 -12.22
CA ASP A 317 -3.52 38.18 -11.85
C ASP A 317 -2.61 39.17 -11.08
N GLU A 318 -1.84 38.66 -10.11
CA GLU A 318 -0.93 39.44 -9.28
C GLU A 318 0.21 38.56 -8.72
N ILE A 319 1.41 39.14 -8.62
CA ILE A 319 2.53 38.57 -7.83
C ILE A 319 2.96 39.65 -6.85
N ARG A 320 2.78 39.39 -5.54
CA ARG A 320 3.07 40.41 -4.53
C ARG A 320 3.62 39.80 -3.23
N TYR A 321 4.20 40.64 -2.39
CA TYR A 321 4.56 40.28 -1.01
C TYR A 321 3.38 40.54 -0.06
N ASP A 322 2.91 39.52 0.62
CA ASP A 322 1.91 39.63 1.68
C ASP A 322 2.62 39.93 2.99
N ARG A 323 2.46 41.15 3.51
CA ARG A 323 3.13 41.66 4.71
C ARG A 323 2.68 40.92 5.99
N ASP A 324 1.40 40.54 6.03
CA ASP A 324 0.84 39.91 7.21
C ASP A 324 1.35 38.47 7.35
N LYS A 325 1.46 37.76 6.24
CA LYS A 325 1.96 36.39 6.18
C LYS A 325 3.46 36.30 6.04
N LYS A 326 4.13 37.41 5.66
CA LYS A 326 5.56 37.45 5.33
C LYS A 326 5.95 36.42 4.25
N MET A 327 5.14 36.31 3.21
CA MET A 327 5.31 35.36 2.10
C MET A 327 4.93 36.06 0.79
N PHE A 328 5.42 35.50 -0.32
CA PHE A 328 4.95 35.94 -1.64
C PHE A 328 3.68 35.19 -2.03
N GLU A 329 2.71 35.94 -2.54
CA GLU A 329 1.44 35.47 -3.09
C GLU A 329 1.48 35.49 -4.60
N PHE A 330 1.11 34.40 -5.24
CA PHE A 330 0.82 34.30 -6.67
C PHE A 330 -0.68 34.09 -6.83
N SER A 331 -1.38 35.07 -7.38
CA SER A 331 -2.80 34.99 -7.70
C SER A 331 -2.99 34.69 -9.17
N PHE A 332 -3.86 33.76 -9.52
CA PHE A 332 -4.09 33.36 -10.91
C PHE A 332 -5.47 32.75 -11.14
N ASP A 333 -5.90 32.78 -12.41
CA ASP A 333 -7.05 32.02 -12.90
C ASP A 333 -6.56 30.88 -13.81
N TYR A 334 -6.88 29.64 -13.51
CA TYR A 334 -6.52 28.48 -14.35
C TYR A 334 -7.03 28.60 -15.79
N ASN A 335 -8.12 29.33 -16.06
CA ASN A 335 -8.63 29.57 -17.42
C ASN A 335 -7.59 30.23 -18.32
N ASN A 336 -6.59 30.95 -17.77
CA ASN A 336 -5.51 31.58 -18.53
C ASN A 336 -4.39 30.57 -18.90
N TYR A 337 -4.32 29.37 -18.27
CA TYR A 337 -3.21 28.43 -18.41
C TYR A 337 -3.61 27.09 -19.02
N ILE A 338 -4.84 26.64 -18.80
CA ILE A 338 -5.33 25.33 -19.26
C ILE A 338 -6.23 25.49 -20.49
N LYS A 339 -6.37 24.41 -21.27
CA LYS A 339 -7.20 24.43 -22.48
C LYS A 339 -8.66 24.77 -22.13
N LYS A 340 -9.27 25.62 -22.93
CA LYS A 340 -10.71 25.90 -22.86
C LYS A 340 -11.50 24.57 -22.89
N GLY A 341 -12.44 24.43 -21.98
CA GLY A 341 -13.26 23.20 -21.84
C GLY A 341 -12.88 22.33 -20.64
N THR A 342 -11.75 22.55 -19.97
CA THR A 342 -11.49 21.95 -18.65
C THR A 342 -12.27 22.76 -17.63
N ILE A 343 -13.42 22.24 -17.22
CA ILE A 343 -14.27 22.94 -16.23
C ILE A 343 -13.83 22.52 -14.83
N LEU A 344 -13.40 23.50 -14.05
CA LEU A 344 -13.07 23.36 -12.64
C LEU A 344 -14.14 24.05 -11.80
N ALA A 345 -14.40 23.54 -10.60
CA ALA A 345 -15.31 24.19 -9.66
C ALA A 345 -14.75 25.54 -9.20
N SER A 346 -13.45 25.57 -8.92
CA SER A 346 -12.70 26.78 -8.58
C SER A 346 -11.56 26.95 -9.56
N THR A 347 -11.53 28.08 -10.27
CA THR A 347 -10.48 28.41 -11.25
C THR A 347 -9.48 29.40 -10.70
N LYS A 348 -9.91 30.29 -9.80
CA LYS A 348 -9.07 31.33 -9.19
C LYS A 348 -8.46 30.84 -7.90
N TRP A 349 -7.15 30.97 -7.80
CA TRP A 349 -6.37 30.50 -6.66
C TRP A 349 -5.33 31.53 -6.24
N LYS A 350 -4.99 31.47 -4.95
CA LYS A 350 -3.85 32.17 -4.35
C LYS A 350 -2.93 31.14 -3.75
N VAL A 351 -1.69 31.10 -4.21
CA VAL A 351 -0.66 30.21 -3.67
C VAL A 351 0.47 31.03 -3.05
N TYR A 352 1.04 30.50 -1.99
CA TYR A 352 2.04 31.20 -1.17
C TYR A 352 3.35 30.46 -1.12
N THR A 353 4.46 31.18 -1.01
CA THR A 353 5.81 30.63 -0.83
C THR A 353 6.00 30.11 0.59
N ASN A 354 5.13 29.16 1.02
CA ASN A 354 5.18 28.61 2.37
C ASN A 354 6.15 27.43 2.47
N GLY A 355 7.08 27.52 3.42
CA GLY A 355 7.97 26.44 3.84
C GLY A 355 8.98 25.98 2.78
N THR A 356 9.57 24.83 3.05
CA THR A 356 10.69 24.27 2.29
C THR A 356 10.22 23.25 1.25
N ARG A 357 10.88 23.23 0.09
CA ARG A 357 10.66 22.23 -0.96
C ARG A 357 11.95 21.52 -1.32
N LEU A 358 11.82 20.28 -1.77
CA LEU A 358 12.94 19.49 -2.26
C LEU A 358 13.14 19.71 -3.77
N LYS A 359 14.27 20.30 -4.14
CA LYS A 359 14.71 20.43 -5.54
C LYS A 359 15.74 19.35 -5.85
N ARG A 360 15.48 18.50 -6.84
CA ARG A 360 16.46 17.50 -7.28
C ARG A 360 17.68 18.16 -7.89
N ILE A 361 18.88 17.68 -7.52
CA ILE A 361 20.14 18.17 -8.06
C ILE A 361 20.34 17.60 -9.46
N VAL A 362 20.72 18.50 -10.39
CA VAL A 362 21.02 18.14 -11.78
C VAL A 362 22.53 18.24 -12.00
N VAL A 363 23.15 17.13 -12.44
CA VAL A 363 24.57 17.09 -12.80
C VAL A 363 24.68 16.64 -14.25
N ASN A 364 25.38 17.40 -15.07
CA ASN A 364 25.53 17.16 -16.52
C ASN A 364 24.20 16.90 -17.24
N GLY A 365 23.16 17.71 -16.92
CA GLY A 365 21.82 17.62 -17.52
C GLY A 365 20.97 16.45 -17.08
N LYS A 366 21.44 15.62 -16.12
CA LYS A 366 20.69 14.48 -15.57
C LYS A 366 20.33 14.71 -14.12
N TYR A 367 19.10 14.34 -13.74
CA TYR A 367 18.69 14.35 -12.33
C TYR A 367 19.45 13.29 -11.55
N THR A 368 20.01 13.68 -10.42
CA THR A 368 20.65 12.77 -9.46
C THR A 368 19.60 12.19 -8.50
N SER A 369 20.01 11.23 -7.67
CA SER A 369 19.20 10.76 -6.53
C SER A 369 19.17 11.76 -5.38
N GLN A 370 20.08 12.74 -5.38
CA GLN A 370 20.20 13.74 -4.31
C GLN A 370 19.25 14.91 -4.52
N SER A 371 18.77 15.46 -3.42
CA SER A 371 17.92 16.65 -3.38
C SER A 371 18.50 17.70 -2.43
N MET A 372 18.24 18.96 -2.75
CA MET A 372 18.54 20.09 -1.88
C MET A 372 17.25 20.71 -1.36
N GLU A 373 17.31 21.21 -0.15
CA GLU A 373 16.21 21.96 0.44
C GLU A 373 16.25 23.41 -0.03
N VAL A 374 15.10 23.92 -0.42
CA VAL A 374 14.90 25.30 -0.84
C VAL A 374 13.78 25.87 0.02
N GLU A 375 14.13 26.81 0.89
CA GLU A 375 13.15 27.65 1.56
C GLU A 375 12.65 28.67 0.54
N LEU A 376 11.32 28.66 0.29
CA LEU A 376 10.77 29.33 -0.88
C LEU A 376 10.78 30.85 -0.74
N THR A 377 10.39 31.37 0.42
CA THR A 377 10.33 32.82 0.68
C THR A 377 11.73 33.42 0.63
N ASP A 378 12.69 32.83 1.34
CA ASP A 378 14.10 33.27 1.34
C ASP A 378 14.71 33.25 -0.08
N ALA A 379 14.40 32.21 -0.86
CA ALA A 379 14.89 32.09 -2.23
C ALA A 379 14.32 33.22 -3.12
N MET A 380 13.06 33.53 -2.94
CA MET A 380 12.39 34.63 -3.68
C MET A 380 12.98 35.99 -3.27
N GLU A 381 13.14 36.25 -1.97
CA GLU A 381 13.73 37.49 -1.43
C GLU A 381 15.14 37.72 -1.98
N LYS A 382 16.03 36.72 -1.85
CA LYS A 382 17.40 36.79 -2.34
C LYS A 382 17.47 37.09 -3.84
N MET A 383 16.54 36.54 -4.61
CA MET A 383 16.47 36.77 -6.04
C MET A 383 16.02 38.20 -6.36
N LEU A 384 14.95 38.68 -5.73
CA LEU A 384 14.44 40.04 -5.94
C LEU A 384 15.46 41.11 -5.52
N GLN A 385 16.14 40.91 -4.38
CA GLN A 385 17.23 41.77 -3.91
C GLN A 385 18.38 41.85 -4.91
N ARG A 386 18.81 40.70 -5.48
CA ARG A 386 19.86 40.70 -6.54
C ARG A 386 19.45 41.45 -7.79
N ALA A 387 18.14 41.41 -8.13
CA ALA A 387 17.60 42.11 -9.26
C ALA A 387 17.34 43.61 -8.99
N GLY A 388 17.49 44.08 -7.75
CA GLY A 388 17.19 45.44 -7.31
C GLY A 388 15.69 45.75 -7.39
N ILE A 389 14.85 44.79 -7.01
CA ILE A 389 13.39 44.94 -6.98
C ILE A 389 12.93 45.12 -5.54
N GLU A 390 12.30 46.24 -5.26
CA GLU A 390 11.65 46.49 -3.99
C GLU A 390 10.26 45.83 -3.95
N TYR A 391 9.96 45.07 -2.88
CA TYR A 391 8.75 44.28 -2.75
C TYR A 391 7.95 44.54 -1.47
N HIS A 392 8.54 45.22 -0.49
CA HIS A 392 7.89 45.44 0.81
C HIS A 392 6.68 46.38 0.75
N ASP A 393 6.46 47.10 -0.35
CA ASP A 393 5.28 47.95 -0.53
C ASP A 393 4.00 47.16 -0.81
N GLY A 394 4.12 45.86 -1.10
CA GLY A 394 2.99 44.95 -1.39
C GLY A 394 2.35 45.16 -2.74
N LYS A 395 3.00 45.89 -3.64
CA LYS A 395 2.52 46.10 -5.03
C LYS A 395 2.78 44.88 -5.92
N ASP A 396 2.09 44.83 -7.05
CA ASP A 396 2.31 43.82 -8.08
C ASP A 396 3.72 43.89 -8.67
N LEU A 397 4.43 42.80 -8.68
CA LEU A 397 5.82 42.69 -9.09
C LEU A 397 5.98 42.30 -10.56
N LYS A 398 4.91 41.92 -11.30
CA LYS A 398 4.99 41.39 -12.68
C LYS A 398 5.78 42.29 -13.61
N GLY A 399 5.47 43.59 -13.60
CA GLY A 399 6.12 44.57 -14.49
C GLY A 399 7.63 44.62 -14.26
N GLN A 400 8.07 44.69 -12.99
CA GLN A 400 9.49 44.73 -12.62
C GLN A 400 10.20 43.41 -12.94
N ILE A 401 9.54 42.27 -12.75
CA ILE A 401 10.08 40.94 -13.09
C ILE A 401 10.42 40.87 -14.59
N VAL A 402 9.51 41.30 -15.44
CA VAL A 402 9.70 41.33 -16.91
C VAL A 402 10.77 42.34 -17.31
N GLU A 403 10.77 43.55 -16.73
CA GLU A 403 11.77 44.56 -16.98
C GLU A 403 13.19 44.08 -16.63
N LYS A 404 13.37 43.45 -15.48
CA LYS A 404 14.66 42.94 -15.01
C LYS A 404 15.08 41.59 -15.64
N GLY A 405 14.19 40.93 -16.37
CA GLY A 405 14.49 39.69 -17.11
C GLY A 405 14.71 38.48 -16.26
N ILE A 406 14.06 38.38 -15.09
CA ILE A 406 14.18 37.28 -14.13
C ILE A 406 13.00 36.29 -14.16
N GLU A 407 12.28 36.25 -15.27
CA GLU A 407 11.08 35.40 -15.44
C GLU A 407 11.39 33.92 -15.25
N ALA A 408 12.61 33.48 -15.64
CA ALA A 408 13.00 32.07 -15.52
C ALA A 408 13.12 31.64 -14.05
N GLU A 409 13.74 32.49 -13.24
CA GLU A 409 13.95 32.26 -11.80
C GLU A 409 12.61 32.29 -11.05
N ILE A 410 11.74 33.25 -11.39
CA ILE A 410 10.37 33.33 -10.83
C ILE A 410 9.59 32.06 -11.12
N ILE A 411 9.62 31.60 -12.37
CA ILE A 411 8.94 30.36 -12.77
C ILE A 411 9.50 29.14 -12.04
N ASP A 412 10.81 29.09 -11.79
CA ASP A 412 11.42 28.01 -11.01
C ASP A 412 10.93 27.99 -9.55
N ILE A 413 10.83 29.17 -8.91
CA ILE A 413 10.28 29.28 -7.55
C ILE A 413 8.81 28.94 -7.55
N PHE A 414 8.04 29.46 -8.50
CA PHE A 414 6.62 29.13 -8.63
C PHE A 414 6.39 27.62 -8.84
N ARG A 415 7.21 26.99 -9.69
CA ARG A 415 7.15 25.53 -9.91
C ARG A 415 7.39 24.75 -8.60
N LEU A 416 8.35 25.18 -7.78
CA LEU A 416 8.58 24.60 -6.46
C LEU A 416 7.42 24.90 -5.50
N THR A 417 6.86 26.12 -5.54
CA THR A 417 5.71 26.51 -4.71
C THR A 417 4.52 25.55 -4.93
N VAL A 418 4.18 25.28 -6.21
CA VAL A 418 3.08 24.37 -6.55
C VAL A 418 3.47 22.87 -6.52
N GLN A 419 4.71 22.54 -6.16
CA GLN A 419 5.15 21.17 -5.93
C GLN A 419 4.69 20.71 -4.55
N MET A 420 3.51 20.14 -4.47
CA MET A 420 2.94 19.72 -3.19
C MET A 420 3.66 18.50 -2.58
N ARG A 421 3.94 17.45 -3.36
CA ARG A 421 4.63 16.25 -2.85
C ARG A 421 6.14 16.44 -2.85
N ASN A 422 6.76 16.27 -1.70
CA ASN A 422 8.19 16.36 -1.46
C ASN A 422 8.68 15.04 -0.86
N SER A 423 9.48 14.30 -1.63
CA SER A 423 9.96 12.98 -1.25
C SER A 423 11.44 12.88 -1.51
N ARG A 424 12.22 12.43 -0.52
CA ARG A 424 13.63 12.08 -0.70
C ARG A 424 13.76 10.71 -1.35
N SER A 425 14.90 10.44 -1.96
CA SER A 425 15.17 9.10 -2.47
C SER A 425 15.39 8.13 -1.31
N GLU A 426 15.21 6.83 -1.56
CA GLU A 426 15.44 5.80 -0.54
C GLU A 426 16.88 5.76 -0.01
N SER A 427 17.85 6.24 -0.81
CA SER A 427 19.25 6.33 -0.43
C SER A 427 19.56 7.54 0.47
N GLU A 428 18.70 8.56 0.48
CA GLU A 428 18.86 9.74 1.34
C GLU A 428 18.09 9.59 2.66
N ASP A 429 16.78 9.40 2.55
CA ASP A 429 15.88 9.25 3.68
C ASP A 429 14.55 8.64 3.19
N ARG A 430 14.37 7.35 3.43
CA ARG A 430 13.20 6.60 2.99
C ARG A 430 11.89 7.11 3.61
N GLU A 431 11.93 7.64 4.82
CA GLU A 431 10.74 8.02 5.58
C GLU A 431 10.27 9.44 5.22
N TYR A 432 11.12 10.24 4.59
CA TYR A 432 10.74 11.60 4.22
C TYR A 432 9.83 11.61 2.99
N ASP A 433 8.53 11.67 3.23
CA ASP A 433 7.48 11.79 2.21
C ASP A 433 6.37 12.75 2.69
N ARG A 434 6.50 14.02 2.33
CA ARG A 434 5.61 15.09 2.79
C ARG A 434 4.75 15.62 1.65
N LEU A 435 3.50 15.93 1.98
CA LEU A 435 2.63 16.73 1.14
C LEU A 435 2.42 18.08 1.82
N ILE A 436 2.80 19.15 1.14
CA ILE A 436 2.70 20.53 1.64
C ILE A 436 1.88 21.34 0.64
N SER A 437 0.72 21.83 1.06
CA SER A 437 -0.13 22.67 0.23
C SER A 437 0.37 24.10 0.21
N PRO A 438 0.38 24.76 -0.96
CA PRO A 438 0.68 26.20 -1.04
C PRO A 438 -0.56 27.07 -0.82
N VAL A 439 -1.72 26.50 -0.54
CA VAL A 439 -3.02 27.19 -0.45
C VAL A 439 -3.49 27.17 0.99
N LEU A 440 -4.07 28.28 1.43
CA LEU A 440 -4.73 28.36 2.74
C LEU A 440 -6.12 27.74 2.69
N ASN A 441 -6.44 26.97 3.73
CA ASN A 441 -7.78 26.46 3.97
C ASN A 441 -8.71 27.54 4.56
N ASP A 442 -9.97 27.19 4.84
CA ASP A 442 -10.95 28.10 5.38
C ASP A 442 -10.61 28.63 6.80
N LYS A 443 -9.68 27.94 7.49
CA LYS A 443 -9.16 28.35 8.80
C LYS A 443 -7.94 29.27 8.71
N GLY A 444 -7.43 29.54 7.49
CA GLY A 444 -6.23 30.31 7.26
C GLY A 444 -4.93 29.52 7.51
N GLU A 445 -4.97 28.19 7.41
CA GLU A 445 -3.83 27.29 7.65
C GLU A 445 -3.43 26.58 6.36
N PHE A 446 -2.13 26.30 6.21
CA PHE A 446 -1.63 25.42 5.15
C PHE A 446 -1.69 23.96 5.57
N PHE A 447 -2.16 23.09 4.69
CA PHE A 447 -2.07 21.67 4.93
C PHE A 447 -0.64 21.18 4.77
N ASP A 448 -0.10 20.53 5.78
CA ASP A 448 1.21 19.87 5.78
C ASP A 448 1.08 18.54 6.53
N THR A 449 1.38 17.44 5.87
CA THR A 449 1.27 16.09 6.44
C THR A 449 2.13 15.88 7.68
N ALA A 450 3.23 16.64 7.85
CA ALA A 450 4.10 16.51 9.02
C ALA A 450 3.52 17.14 10.29
N THR A 451 2.62 18.11 10.14
CA THR A 451 1.99 18.85 11.26
C THR A 451 0.49 18.61 11.34
N ALA A 452 -0.08 17.90 10.37
CA ALA A 452 -1.49 17.55 10.33
C ALA A 452 -1.91 16.74 11.55
N ASP A 453 -3.10 17.00 12.07
CA ASP A 453 -3.67 16.16 13.11
C ASP A 453 -4.13 14.80 12.57
N LYS A 454 -4.50 13.88 13.48
CA LYS A 454 -4.89 12.51 13.10
C LYS A 454 -6.19 12.40 12.29
N THR A 455 -6.92 13.49 12.13
CA THR A 455 -8.12 13.55 11.29
C THR A 455 -7.80 13.77 9.83
N LEU A 456 -6.54 14.07 9.52
CA LEU A 456 -5.99 14.30 8.19
C LEU A 456 -4.86 13.33 7.87
N PRO A 457 -4.54 13.10 6.58
CA PRO A 457 -3.43 12.25 6.18
C PRO A 457 -2.08 12.69 6.76
N GLN A 458 -1.28 11.72 7.26
CA GLN A 458 -0.02 11.98 7.97
C GLN A 458 1.23 11.87 7.06
N ASP A 459 1.10 11.37 5.85
CA ASP A 459 2.12 11.32 4.81
C ASP A 459 1.48 11.36 3.42
N ALA A 460 2.29 11.40 2.35
CA ALA A 460 1.76 11.55 1.00
C ALA A 460 1.08 10.28 0.47
N ASP A 461 1.50 9.08 0.89
CA ASP A 461 0.83 7.82 0.53
C ASP A 461 -0.47 7.65 1.33
N ALA A 462 -0.49 8.10 2.60
CA ALA A 462 -1.72 8.23 3.38
C ALA A 462 -2.75 9.13 2.67
N ASN A 463 -2.30 10.26 2.12
CA ASN A 463 -3.15 11.14 1.32
C ASN A 463 -3.65 10.45 0.03
N GLY A 464 -2.80 9.65 -0.62
CA GLY A 464 -3.20 8.83 -1.77
C GLY A 464 -4.34 7.87 -1.42
N ALA A 465 -4.16 7.08 -0.37
CA ALA A 465 -5.18 6.15 0.12
C ALA A 465 -6.48 6.86 0.56
N TYR A 466 -6.35 8.01 1.22
CA TYR A 466 -7.49 8.84 1.62
C TYR A 466 -8.28 9.35 0.41
N CYS A 467 -7.61 9.90 -0.59
CA CYS A 467 -8.26 10.39 -1.80
C CYS A 467 -8.92 9.25 -2.61
N ILE A 468 -8.32 8.06 -2.62
CA ILE A 468 -8.94 6.85 -3.21
C ILE A 468 -10.23 6.50 -2.43
N ALA A 469 -10.19 6.54 -1.09
CA ALA A 469 -11.38 6.33 -0.28
C ALA A 469 -12.46 7.38 -0.55
N LEU A 470 -12.11 8.66 -0.70
CA LEU A 470 -13.05 9.73 -1.04
C LEU A 470 -13.67 9.55 -2.44
N LYS A 471 -12.92 9.02 -3.42
CA LYS A 471 -13.48 8.64 -4.72
C LYS A 471 -14.50 7.51 -4.58
N GLY A 472 -14.20 6.50 -3.76
CA GLY A 472 -15.17 5.47 -3.41
C GLY A 472 -16.39 6.02 -2.67
N LEU A 473 -16.20 7.00 -1.79
CA LEU A 473 -17.31 7.71 -1.11
C LEU A 473 -18.21 8.45 -2.12
N TYR A 474 -17.62 9.08 -3.12
CA TYR A 474 -18.41 9.65 -4.22
C TYR A 474 -19.31 8.60 -4.89
N GLU A 475 -18.77 7.42 -5.20
CA GLU A 475 -19.56 6.34 -5.80
C GLU A 475 -20.68 5.84 -4.87
N VAL A 476 -20.38 5.70 -3.58
CA VAL A 476 -21.40 5.34 -2.56
C VAL A 476 -22.50 6.39 -2.50
N LYS A 477 -22.18 7.69 -2.54
CA LYS A 477 -23.18 8.78 -2.60
C LYS A 477 -24.02 8.68 -3.88
N GLN A 478 -23.37 8.43 -5.04
CA GLN A 478 -24.11 8.26 -6.30
C GLN A 478 -25.06 7.05 -6.28
N ILE A 479 -24.65 5.97 -5.61
CA ILE A 479 -25.52 4.79 -5.43
C ILE A 479 -26.72 5.16 -4.56
N LYS A 480 -26.51 5.79 -3.42
CA LYS A 480 -27.60 6.20 -2.50
C LYS A 480 -28.59 7.16 -3.15
N GLU A 481 -28.11 8.09 -3.97
CA GLU A 481 -28.94 9.12 -4.64
C GLU A 481 -29.73 8.55 -5.83
N ASN A 482 -29.18 7.58 -6.56
CA ASN A 482 -29.73 7.17 -7.86
C ASN A 482 -30.27 5.73 -7.88
N TRP A 483 -30.04 4.92 -6.82
CA TRP A 483 -30.57 3.57 -6.75
C TRP A 483 -32.08 3.60 -6.48
N LYS A 484 -32.84 2.79 -7.20
CA LYS A 484 -34.26 2.60 -6.98
C LYS A 484 -34.58 1.12 -6.97
N GLU A 485 -35.54 0.74 -6.13
CA GLU A 485 -36.01 -0.63 -6.05
C GLU A 485 -36.72 -1.04 -7.35
N ASN A 486 -36.40 -2.21 -7.87
CA ASN A 486 -36.94 -2.76 -9.12
C ASN A 486 -36.53 -2.02 -10.41
N GLU A 487 -35.60 -1.08 -10.35
CA GLU A 487 -34.97 -0.45 -11.51
C GLU A 487 -33.48 -0.85 -11.65
N GLN A 488 -33.02 -1.00 -12.88
CA GLN A 488 -31.59 -1.23 -13.12
C GLN A 488 -30.80 0.04 -12.80
N PHE A 489 -29.77 -0.08 -11.95
CA PHE A 489 -28.93 1.07 -11.60
C PHE A 489 -28.19 1.62 -12.82
N PRO A 490 -28.24 2.94 -13.08
CA PRO A 490 -27.55 3.58 -14.21
C PRO A 490 -26.03 3.60 -14.01
N ARG A 491 -25.33 2.63 -14.58
CA ARG A 491 -23.88 2.41 -14.42
C ARG A 491 -23.02 3.61 -14.80
N ASN A 492 -23.49 4.50 -15.68
CA ASN A 492 -22.82 5.75 -16.03
C ASN A 492 -22.65 6.71 -14.83
N LYS A 493 -23.45 6.53 -13.76
CA LYS A 493 -23.30 7.31 -12.51
C LYS A 493 -22.05 6.96 -11.71
N LEU A 494 -21.46 5.76 -11.93
CA LEU A 494 -20.17 5.37 -11.37
C LEU A 494 -18.98 5.88 -12.18
N VAL A 495 -19.21 6.60 -13.27
CA VAL A 495 -18.14 7.20 -14.07
C VAL A 495 -17.74 8.52 -13.43
N GLN A 496 -16.52 8.59 -12.91
CA GLN A 496 -15.94 9.78 -12.33
C GLN A 496 -14.83 10.33 -13.24
N ASP A 497 -15.08 11.46 -13.86
CA ASP A 497 -14.05 12.22 -14.60
C ASP A 497 -13.31 13.21 -13.68
N ASN A 498 -12.26 13.84 -14.20
CA ASN A 498 -11.48 14.79 -13.43
C ASN A 498 -12.30 16.01 -12.99
N LYS A 499 -13.23 16.47 -13.81
CA LYS A 499 -14.13 17.60 -13.50
C LYS A 499 -14.99 17.26 -12.27
N THR A 500 -15.65 16.12 -12.31
CA THR A 500 -16.50 15.63 -11.24
C THR A 500 -15.69 15.45 -9.94
N TRP A 501 -14.47 14.91 -10.07
CA TRP A 501 -13.56 14.75 -8.94
C TRP A 501 -13.14 16.07 -8.31
N PHE A 502 -12.71 17.05 -9.13
CA PHE A 502 -12.32 18.38 -8.61
C PHE A 502 -13.51 19.11 -8.00
N ASP A 503 -14.69 19.03 -8.62
CA ASP A 503 -15.91 19.62 -8.05
C ASP A 503 -16.28 19.00 -6.70
N PHE A 504 -16.15 17.68 -6.57
CA PHE A 504 -16.39 16.97 -5.31
C PHE A 504 -15.42 17.41 -4.21
N MET A 505 -14.12 17.50 -4.51
CA MET A 505 -13.09 17.89 -3.56
C MET A 505 -13.16 19.38 -3.20
N GLN A 506 -13.26 20.26 -4.19
CA GLN A 506 -13.24 21.70 -4.00
C GLN A 506 -14.50 22.23 -3.30
N LYS A 507 -15.64 21.63 -3.53
CA LYS A 507 -16.90 21.94 -2.83
C LYS A 507 -17.09 21.16 -1.54
N LYS A 508 -16.10 20.37 -1.13
CA LYS A 508 -16.13 19.56 0.09
C LYS A 508 -17.45 18.76 0.24
N ARG A 509 -17.95 18.19 -0.86
CA ARG A 509 -19.22 17.44 -0.87
C ARG A 509 -19.19 16.14 -0.04
N TYR A 510 -18.06 15.84 0.53
CA TYR A 510 -17.91 14.72 1.47
C TYR A 510 -18.13 15.12 2.94
N LEU A 511 -18.12 16.40 3.26
CA LEU A 511 -18.43 16.96 4.59
C LEU A 511 -19.93 17.02 4.86
#